data_922f6f9d4c275eb15d9260156b16020b
#
_entry.id   922f6f9d4c275eb15d9260156b16020b
#
_cell.length_a   1.000
_cell.length_b   1.000
_cell.length_c   1.000
_cell.angle_alpha   90.00
_cell.angle_beta   90.00
_cell.angle_gamma   90.00
#
_symmetry.space_group_name_H-M   'P 1'
#
loop_
_entity.id
_entity.type
_entity.pdbx_description
1 polymer ?
#
loop_
_entity_poly.entity_id
_entity_poly.type
_entity_poly.pdbx_seq_one_letter_code
_entity_poly.pdbx_strand_id
1 'polypeptide(L)'
;MSADRVAIVSGATGAIGAATCRALAAAGCHVAIGYRSDAAAAAALAEELGPDATAVPLDVTDPASVEAAVATATELGTLAVLVNNAGVTGDQLLLRLEPDEFDRVLDTNLRGAYLLTRAALRPMLRARHGRIVNVSSVVALRGNAGQAAYGAAKAGLIGLTRSLAREVARKGITVNAVAPGYVESAMTAELPDEARAALVEGAPIGRAVTAEEVAHTVAHLASPGAGAITGVVLPVDGGFAI
;
A
#
# COMPACT_ATOMS: atom_id res chain seq x y z
N MET A 1 21.69 -15.34 -5.53
CA MET A 1 21.70 -14.71 -4.17
C MET A 1 20.53 -13.75 -4.01
N SER A 2 19.31 -14.25 -3.90
CA SER A 2 18.12 -13.39 -3.72
C SER A 2 17.10 -13.94 -2.71
N ALA A 3 17.28 -15.13 -2.20
CA ALA A 3 16.31 -15.80 -1.32
C ALA A 3 16.13 -15.16 0.09
N ASP A 4 16.95 -14.18 0.48
CA ASP A 4 16.90 -13.62 1.84
C ASP A 4 16.04 -12.37 2.00
N ARG A 5 15.55 -11.76 0.91
CA ARG A 5 14.77 -10.52 0.98
C ARG A 5 13.28 -10.82 0.97
N VAL A 6 12.61 -10.54 2.07
CA VAL A 6 11.16 -10.71 2.18
C VAL A 6 10.46 -9.35 2.02
N ALA A 7 9.38 -9.36 1.24
CA ALA A 7 8.44 -8.26 1.11
C ALA A 7 7.08 -8.66 1.68
N ILE A 8 6.50 -7.88 2.57
CA ILE A 8 5.10 -8.04 3.00
C ILE A 8 4.23 -6.97 2.35
N VAL A 9 3.13 -7.40 1.73
CA VAL A 9 2.16 -6.52 1.07
C VAL A 9 0.79 -6.71 1.72
N SER A 10 0.24 -5.68 2.34
CA SER A 10 -1.12 -5.73 2.88
C SER A 10 -2.17 -5.46 1.80
N GLY A 11 -3.34 -6.11 1.89
CA GLY A 11 -4.38 -5.99 0.87
C GLY A 11 -3.92 -6.49 -0.51
N ALA A 12 -3.14 -7.55 -0.51
CA ALA A 12 -2.45 -8.06 -1.69
C ALA A 12 -3.38 -8.68 -2.74
N THR A 13 -4.61 -9.02 -2.39
CA THR A 13 -5.61 -9.56 -3.33
C THR A 13 -6.33 -8.50 -4.17
N GLY A 14 -6.17 -7.21 -3.83
CA GLY A 14 -6.67 -6.10 -4.66
C GLY A 14 -5.77 -5.84 -5.89
N ALA A 15 -6.27 -5.07 -6.87
CA ALA A 15 -5.58 -4.82 -8.14
C ALA A 15 -4.15 -4.29 -7.95
N ILE A 16 -3.97 -3.18 -7.20
CA ILE A 16 -2.64 -2.61 -6.92
C ILE A 16 -1.79 -3.57 -6.09
N GLY A 17 -2.41 -4.25 -5.10
CA GLY A 17 -1.70 -5.21 -4.25
C GLY A 17 -1.15 -6.39 -5.03
N ALA A 18 -1.94 -7.01 -5.89
CA ALA A 18 -1.54 -8.15 -6.71
C ALA A 18 -0.44 -7.76 -7.73
N ALA A 19 -0.62 -6.62 -8.42
CA ALA A 19 0.40 -6.10 -9.31
C ALA A 19 1.72 -5.80 -8.56
N THR A 20 1.63 -5.27 -7.33
CA THR A 20 2.79 -5.01 -6.47
C THR A 20 3.49 -6.30 -6.07
N CYS A 21 2.75 -7.35 -5.72
CA CYS A 21 3.33 -8.67 -5.42
C CYS A 21 4.10 -9.21 -6.61
N ARG A 22 3.53 -9.15 -7.83
CA ARG A 22 4.21 -9.57 -9.08
C ARG A 22 5.50 -8.79 -9.31
N ALA A 23 5.45 -7.47 -9.17
CA ALA A 23 6.61 -6.61 -9.39
C ALA A 23 7.74 -6.86 -8.36
N LEU A 24 7.39 -7.12 -7.10
CA LEU A 24 8.36 -7.43 -6.05
C LEU A 24 8.94 -8.84 -6.19
N ALA A 25 8.15 -9.84 -6.59
CA ALA A 25 8.63 -11.18 -6.92
C ALA A 25 9.60 -11.14 -8.10
N ALA A 26 9.26 -10.43 -9.17
CA ALA A 26 10.16 -10.22 -10.32
C ALA A 26 11.45 -9.48 -9.93
N ALA A 27 11.42 -8.65 -8.87
CA ALA A 27 12.61 -8.00 -8.31
C ALA A 27 13.40 -8.91 -7.34
N GLY A 28 13.05 -10.19 -7.22
CA GLY A 28 13.75 -11.20 -6.43
C GLY A 28 13.46 -11.13 -4.92
N CYS A 29 12.28 -10.69 -4.54
CA CYS A 29 11.81 -10.80 -3.15
C CYS A 29 10.99 -12.08 -2.98
N HIS A 30 11.10 -12.73 -1.81
CA HIS A 30 10.06 -13.62 -1.34
C HIS A 30 8.87 -12.77 -0.88
N VAL A 31 7.68 -13.00 -1.41
CA VAL A 31 6.52 -12.14 -1.17
C VAL A 31 5.54 -12.78 -0.19
N ALA A 32 5.39 -12.17 0.99
CA ALA A 32 4.31 -12.46 1.92
C ALA A 32 3.04 -11.70 1.47
N ILE A 33 2.10 -12.45 0.91
CA ILE A 33 0.84 -11.98 0.32
C ILE A 33 -0.18 -11.80 1.45
N GLY A 34 -0.28 -10.58 2.00
CA GLY A 34 -1.16 -10.27 3.11
C GLY A 34 -2.63 -10.14 2.67
N TYR A 35 -3.50 -11.01 3.19
CA TYR A 35 -4.93 -10.98 2.90
C TYR A 35 -5.77 -11.04 4.18
N ARG A 36 -7.00 -10.50 4.15
CA ARG A 36 -7.94 -10.56 5.27
C ARG A 36 -8.99 -11.65 5.10
N SER A 37 -9.74 -11.64 4.01
CA SER A 37 -10.91 -12.50 3.80
C SER A 37 -10.82 -13.39 2.58
N ASP A 38 -10.09 -13.01 1.55
CA ASP A 38 -10.00 -13.76 0.30
C ASP A 38 -8.77 -14.66 0.26
N ALA A 39 -8.87 -15.78 1.00
CA ALA A 39 -7.81 -16.78 1.05
C ALA A 39 -7.60 -17.48 -0.30
N ALA A 40 -8.67 -17.65 -1.08
CA ALA A 40 -8.59 -18.31 -2.38
C ALA A 40 -7.80 -17.46 -3.39
N ALA A 41 -8.08 -16.17 -3.48
CA ALA A 41 -7.33 -15.26 -4.35
C ALA A 41 -5.86 -15.14 -3.90
N ALA A 42 -5.60 -15.12 -2.58
CA ALA A 42 -4.23 -15.09 -2.06
C ALA A 42 -3.45 -16.37 -2.40
N ALA A 43 -4.08 -17.55 -2.28
CA ALA A 43 -3.49 -18.83 -2.64
C ALA A 43 -3.22 -18.92 -4.14
N ALA A 44 -4.16 -18.49 -4.98
CA ALA A 44 -3.99 -18.46 -6.44
C ALA A 44 -2.83 -17.53 -6.86
N LEU A 45 -2.71 -16.36 -6.22
CA LEU A 45 -1.59 -15.44 -6.47
C LEU A 45 -0.25 -16.06 -6.00
N ALA A 46 -0.24 -16.76 -4.86
CA ALA A 46 0.96 -17.45 -4.41
C ALA A 46 1.38 -18.58 -5.36
N GLU A 47 0.43 -19.36 -5.88
CA GLU A 47 0.68 -20.38 -6.90
C GLU A 47 1.23 -19.78 -8.21
N GLU A 48 0.64 -18.67 -8.66
CA GLU A 48 1.13 -17.93 -9.84
C GLU A 48 2.58 -17.46 -9.68
N LEU A 49 2.93 -16.93 -8.51
CA LEU A 49 4.26 -16.39 -8.24
C LEU A 49 5.31 -17.48 -7.91
N GLY A 50 4.86 -18.69 -7.60
CA GLY A 50 5.75 -19.84 -7.37
C GLY A 50 6.32 -19.89 -5.94
N PRO A 51 7.47 -20.59 -5.76
CA PRO A 51 7.99 -20.95 -4.42
C PRO A 51 8.42 -19.76 -3.57
N ASP A 52 8.68 -18.62 -4.18
CA ASP A 52 9.09 -17.39 -3.49
C ASP A 52 7.88 -16.50 -3.13
N ALA A 53 6.69 -17.10 -2.93
CA ALA A 53 5.50 -16.40 -2.48
C ALA A 53 4.70 -17.25 -1.47
N THR A 54 4.17 -16.57 -0.44
CA THR A 54 3.41 -17.21 0.64
C THR A 54 2.19 -16.38 0.99
N ALA A 55 1.01 -17.00 0.98
CA ALA A 55 -0.22 -16.35 1.44
C ALA A 55 -0.21 -16.27 2.99
N VAL A 56 -0.43 -15.07 3.53
CA VAL A 56 -0.35 -14.79 4.96
C VAL A 56 -1.63 -14.09 5.42
N PRO A 57 -2.40 -14.69 6.36
CA PRO A 57 -3.55 -14.01 6.95
C PRO A 57 -3.11 -12.70 7.62
N LEU A 58 -3.77 -11.59 7.26
CA LEU A 58 -3.41 -10.26 7.77
C LEU A 58 -4.65 -9.35 7.80
N ASP A 59 -5.22 -9.20 8.98
CA ASP A 59 -6.13 -8.10 9.28
C ASP A 59 -5.32 -6.95 9.88
N VAL A 60 -5.18 -5.86 9.15
CA VAL A 60 -4.40 -4.69 9.59
C VAL A 60 -5.03 -3.96 10.77
N THR A 61 -6.30 -4.19 11.06
CA THR A 61 -7.02 -3.56 12.18
C THR A 61 -6.83 -4.32 13.49
N ASP A 62 -6.41 -5.59 13.42
CA ASP A 62 -6.14 -6.45 14.58
C ASP A 62 -4.62 -6.53 14.89
N PRO A 63 -4.18 -5.98 16.04
CA PRO A 63 -2.77 -6.04 16.44
C PRO A 63 -2.20 -7.45 16.52
N ALA A 64 -2.98 -8.46 16.93
CA ALA A 64 -2.51 -9.82 17.04
C ALA A 64 -2.28 -10.45 15.65
N SER A 65 -3.19 -10.22 14.71
CA SER A 65 -3.03 -10.62 13.31
C SER A 65 -1.80 -9.96 12.66
N VAL A 66 -1.58 -8.69 12.93
CA VAL A 66 -0.41 -7.95 12.42
C VAL A 66 0.91 -8.52 12.95
N GLU A 67 1.01 -8.78 14.26
CA GLU A 67 2.23 -9.36 14.87
C GLU A 67 2.49 -10.78 14.33
N ALA A 68 1.46 -11.60 14.17
CA ALA A 68 1.56 -12.95 13.59
C ALA A 68 2.04 -12.90 12.13
N ALA A 69 1.47 -12.01 11.31
CA ALA A 69 1.86 -11.87 9.91
C ALA A 69 3.33 -11.40 9.75
N VAL A 70 3.78 -10.46 10.58
CA VAL A 70 5.18 -10.03 10.58
C VAL A 70 6.10 -11.15 11.09
N ALA A 71 5.70 -11.94 12.08
CA ALA A 71 6.47 -13.09 12.53
C ALA A 71 6.63 -14.10 11.39
N THR A 72 5.54 -14.51 10.74
CA THR A 72 5.59 -15.40 9.57
C THR A 72 6.51 -14.84 8.47
N ALA A 73 6.39 -13.55 8.14
CA ALA A 73 7.27 -12.94 7.13
C ALA A 73 8.75 -12.99 7.52
N THR A 74 9.08 -12.86 8.82
CA THR A 74 10.47 -12.94 9.30
C THR A 74 11.03 -14.36 9.35
N GLU A 75 10.18 -15.38 9.40
CA GLU A 75 10.57 -16.80 9.27
C GLU A 75 10.96 -17.14 7.81
N LEU A 76 10.39 -16.44 6.83
CA LEU A 76 10.71 -16.62 5.41
C LEU A 76 12.06 -16.01 5.01
N GLY A 77 12.62 -15.12 5.83
CA GLY A 77 13.90 -14.46 5.57
C GLY A 77 14.00 -13.06 6.18
N THR A 78 14.88 -12.23 5.65
CA THR A 78 15.06 -10.85 6.12
C THR A 78 13.93 -9.96 5.61
N LEU A 79 13.08 -9.46 6.51
CA LEU A 79 12.03 -8.51 6.15
C LEU A 79 12.65 -7.19 5.66
N ALA A 80 12.75 -7.05 4.35
CA ALA A 80 13.40 -5.92 3.68
C ALA A 80 12.40 -4.88 3.14
N VAL A 81 11.16 -5.29 2.83
CA VAL A 81 10.16 -4.42 2.21
C VAL A 81 8.82 -4.54 2.94
N LEU A 82 8.19 -3.40 3.21
CA LEU A 82 6.80 -3.31 3.66
C LEU A 82 6.02 -2.43 2.68
N VAL A 83 4.88 -2.94 2.20
CA VAL A 83 3.93 -2.16 1.42
C VAL A 83 2.59 -2.09 2.16
N ASN A 84 2.27 -0.92 2.69
CA ASN A 84 0.97 -0.61 3.27
C ASN A 84 0.00 -0.25 2.14
N ASN A 85 -0.72 -1.25 1.62
CA ASN A 85 -1.66 -1.10 0.51
C ASN A 85 -3.12 -1.40 0.94
N ALA A 86 -3.36 -2.13 2.02
CA ALA A 86 -4.71 -2.37 2.51
C ALA A 86 -5.48 -1.06 2.69
N GLY A 87 -6.72 -1.04 2.21
CA GLY A 87 -7.57 0.13 2.32
C GLY A 87 -9.01 -0.14 1.93
N VAL A 88 -9.88 0.71 2.43
CA VAL A 88 -11.32 0.72 2.17
C VAL A 88 -11.77 2.15 1.89
N THR A 89 -12.86 2.31 1.12
CA THR A 89 -13.55 3.58 0.96
C THR A 89 -14.78 3.64 1.89
N GLY A 90 -15.33 4.83 2.05
CA GLY A 90 -16.59 5.10 2.74
C GLY A 90 -17.14 6.37 2.12
N ASP A 91 -17.61 6.24 0.86
CA ASP A 91 -17.91 7.40 0.00
C ASP A 91 -19.30 7.93 0.33
N GLN A 92 -19.33 8.96 1.19
CA GLN A 92 -20.55 9.66 1.59
C GLN A 92 -20.25 11.15 1.81
N LEU A 93 -21.23 12.01 1.47
CA LEU A 93 -21.16 13.42 1.85
C LEU A 93 -21.09 13.56 3.39
N LEU A 94 -20.29 14.49 3.88
CA LEU A 94 -19.96 14.63 5.31
C LEU A 94 -21.19 14.64 6.23
N LEU A 95 -22.27 15.28 5.81
CA LEU A 95 -23.51 15.32 6.60
C LEU A 95 -24.24 13.98 6.74
N ARG A 96 -23.87 12.98 5.93
CA ARG A 96 -24.44 11.63 5.95
C ARG A 96 -23.44 10.59 6.42
N LEU A 97 -22.19 10.98 6.59
CA LEU A 97 -21.12 10.07 7.02
C LEU A 97 -21.28 9.81 8.52
N GLU A 98 -21.68 8.59 8.85
CA GLU A 98 -21.82 8.17 10.24
C GLU A 98 -20.45 8.04 10.92
N PRO A 99 -20.35 8.34 12.25
CA PRO A 99 -19.08 8.24 12.98
C PRO A 99 -18.41 6.87 12.88
N ASP A 100 -19.16 5.78 12.98
CA ASP A 100 -18.63 4.41 12.88
C ASP A 100 -17.99 4.13 11.52
N GLU A 101 -18.57 4.69 10.45
CA GLU A 101 -18.00 4.55 9.10
C GLU A 101 -16.74 5.38 8.93
N PHE A 102 -16.71 6.60 9.50
CA PHE A 102 -15.50 7.42 9.55
C PHE A 102 -14.38 6.66 10.27
N ASP A 103 -14.66 6.13 11.46
CA ASP A 103 -13.69 5.37 12.26
C ASP A 103 -13.21 4.11 11.54
N ARG A 104 -14.10 3.35 10.89
CA ARG A 104 -13.75 2.17 10.08
C ARG A 104 -12.75 2.50 8.99
N VAL A 105 -12.95 3.63 8.29
CA VAL A 105 -12.04 4.07 7.23
C VAL A 105 -10.69 4.48 7.80
N LEU A 106 -10.65 5.23 8.90
CA LEU A 106 -9.41 5.61 9.55
C LEU A 106 -8.66 4.41 10.12
N ASP A 107 -9.38 3.51 10.79
CA ASP A 107 -8.79 2.30 11.38
C ASP A 107 -8.11 1.43 10.33
N THR A 108 -8.76 1.22 9.19
CA THR A 108 -8.16 0.38 8.15
C THR A 108 -7.01 1.11 7.43
N ASN A 109 -7.26 2.33 6.93
CA ASN A 109 -6.34 3.00 6.01
C ASN A 109 -5.15 3.67 6.70
N LEU A 110 -5.30 4.12 7.95
CA LEU A 110 -4.25 4.86 8.67
C LEU A 110 -3.73 4.09 9.88
N ARG A 111 -4.62 3.72 10.81
CA ARG A 111 -4.21 3.00 12.02
C ARG A 111 -3.64 1.62 11.67
N GLY A 112 -4.22 0.91 10.70
CA GLY A 112 -3.71 -0.38 10.23
C GLY A 112 -2.31 -0.28 9.64
N ALA A 113 -2.06 0.73 8.80
CA ALA A 113 -0.72 1.00 8.28
C ALA A 113 0.28 1.35 9.38
N TYR A 114 -0.13 2.11 10.40
CA TYR A 114 0.69 2.38 11.59
C TYR A 114 1.03 1.09 12.34
N LEU A 115 0.05 0.23 12.63
CA LEU A 115 0.27 -1.02 13.35
C LEU A 115 1.26 -1.94 12.62
N LEU A 116 1.03 -2.15 11.33
CA LEU A 116 1.89 -3.01 10.51
C LEU A 116 3.30 -2.44 10.37
N THR A 117 3.41 -1.12 10.19
CA THR A 117 4.72 -0.45 10.16
C THR A 117 5.46 -0.59 11.48
N ARG A 118 4.78 -0.38 12.61
CA ARG A 118 5.37 -0.51 13.94
C ARG A 118 5.91 -1.93 14.22
N ALA A 119 5.17 -2.96 13.80
CA ALA A 119 5.62 -4.34 13.93
C ALA A 119 6.82 -4.63 13.01
N ALA A 120 6.77 -4.21 11.74
CA ALA A 120 7.84 -4.42 10.76
C ALA A 120 9.13 -3.63 11.09
N LEU A 121 9.03 -2.50 11.77
CA LEU A 121 10.20 -1.71 12.13
C LEU A 121 11.19 -2.45 13.03
N ARG A 122 10.73 -3.33 13.93
CA ARG A 122 11.63 -4.06 14.84
C ARG A 122 12.65 -4.93 14.09
N PRO A 123 12.25 -5.84 13.19
CA PRO A 123 13.20 -6.61 12.38
C PRO A 123 14.01 -5.74 11.44
N MET A 124 13.43 -4.71 10.80
CA MET A 124 14.15 -3.80 9.89
C MET A 124 15.26 -3.00 10.63
N LEU A 125 15.01 -2.54 11.85
CA LEU A 125 16.02 -1.85 12.67
C LEU A 125 17.17 -2.77 13.06
N ARG A 126 16.90 -4.04 13.36
CA ARG A 126 17.94 -5.05 13.63
C ARG A 126 18.80 -5.32 12.40
N ALA A 127 18.16 -5.44 11.23
CA ALA A 127 18.84 -5.65 9.96
C ALA A 127 19.56 -4.37 9.45
N ARG A 128 19.27 -3.20 10.04
CA ARG A 128 19.73 -1.87 9.56
C ARG A 128 19.40 -1.67 8.07
N HIS A 129 18.29 -2.19 7.62
CA HIS A 129 17.80 -2.11 6.26
C HIS A 129 16.28 -2.23 6.24
N GLY A 130 15.62 -1.41 5.42
CA GLY A 130 14.18 -1.47 5.19
C GLY A 130 13.72 -0.51 4.11
N ARG A 131 12.65 -0.88 3.44
CA ARG A 131 11.95 -0.07 2.45
C ARG A 131 10.47 -0.11 2.78
N ILE A 132 9.92 1.01 3.21
CA ILE A 132 8.50 1.13 3.55
C ILE A 132 7.84 2.01 2.50
N VAL A 133 6.82 1.47 1.84
CA VAL A 133 6.03 2.20 0.84
C VAL A 133 4.56 2.21 1.27
N ASN A 134 4.02 3.40 1.45
CA ASN A 134 2.63 3.63 1.81
C ASN A 134 1.83 3.96 0.54
N VAL A 135 0.77 3.21 0.26
CA VAL A 135 -0.14 3.52 -0.85
C VAL A 135 -1.18 4.53 -0.35
N SER A 136 -0.91 5.80 -0.66
CA SER A 136 -1.81 6.93 -0.40
C SER A 136 -2.85 7.07 -1.52
N SER A 137 -3.17 8.27 -1.95
CA SER A 137 -4.08 8.58 -3.06
C SER A 137 -3.91 10.03 -3.48
N VAL A 138 -4.26 10.36 -4.73
CA VAL A 138 -4.42 11.76 -5.18
C VAL A 138 -5.48 12.50 -4.37
N VAL A 139 -6.47 11.80 -3.83
CA VAL A 139 -7.48 12.38 -2.92
C VAL A 139 -6.84 13.01 -1.68
N ALA A 140 -5.71 12.48 -1.22
CA ALA A 140 -4.93 13.07 -0.13
C ALA A 140 -4.24 14.39 -0.52
N LEU A 141 -4.06 14.65 -1.81
CA LEU A 141 -3.37 15.83 -2.33
C LEU A 141 -4.34 16.96 -2.69
N ARG A 142 -5.51 16.62 -3.24
CA ARG A 142 -6.46 17.62 -3.76
C ARG A 142 -7.85 17.59 -3.11
N GLY A 143 -8.18 16.54 -2.36
CA GLY A 143 -9.53 16.31 -1.87
C GLY A 143 -10.46 15.73 -2.94
N ASN A 144 -11.59 15.18 -2.50
CA ASN A 144 -12.70 14.77 -3.34
C ASN A 144 -14.00 14.86 -2.57
N ALA A 145 -15.07 15.37 -3.17
CA ALA A 145 -16.39 15.41 -2.54
C ALA A 145 -16.88 13.99 -2.23
N GLY A 146 -17.43 13.80 -1.03
CA GLY A 146 -17.89 12.49 -0.56
C GLY A 146 -16.79 11.59 0.02
N GLN A 147 -15.51 12.01 0.01
CA GLN A 147 -14.39 11.20 0.48
C GLN A 147 -13.64 11.82 1.68
N ALA A 148 -14.37 12.49 2.57
CA ALA A 148 -13.74 13.19 3.71
C ALA A 148 -12.94 12.25 4.61
N ALA A 149 -13.49 11.08 5.00
CA ALA A 149 -12.78 10.09 5.83
C ALA A 149 -11.59 9.48 5.08
N TYR A 150 -11.80 9.07 3.82
CA TYR A 150 -10.75 8.49 2.99
C TYR A 150 -9.60 9.48 2.74
N GLY A 151 -9.94 10.72 2.36
CA GLY A 151 -8.96 11.79 2.17
C GLY A 151 -8.16 12.09 3.43
N ALA A 152 -8.83 12.18 4.60
CA ALA A 152 -8.18 12.37 5.88
C ALA A 152 -7.21 11.23 6.22
N ALA A 153 -7.64 9.97 6.05
CA ALA A 153 -6.79 8.80 6.29
C ALA A 153 -5.57 8.77 5.37
N LYS A 154 -5.77 9.00 4.06
CA LYS A 154 -4.68 8.98 3.06
C LYS A 154 -3.74 10.18 3.20
N ALA A 155 -4.23 11.35 3.63
CA ALA A 155 -3.39 12.49 4.03
C ALA A 155 -2.61 12.20 5.31
N GLY A 156 -3.22 11.51 6.28
CA GLY A 156 -2.55 11.02 7.48
C GLY A 156 -1.35 10.11 7.16
N LEU A 157 -1.48 9.23 6.14
CA LEU A 157 -0.36 8.40 5.66
C LEU A 157 0.82 9.24 5.13
N ILE A 158 0.54 10.38 4.49
CA ILE A 158 1.59 11.31 4.04
C ILE A 158 2.33 11.91 5.24
N GLY A 159 1.59 12.32 6.28
CA GLY A 159 2.18 12.79 7.54
C GLY A 159 3.03 11.73 8.22
N LEU A 160 2.49 10.50 8.34
CA LEU A 160 3.21 9.35 8.90
C LEU A 160 4.49 9.05 8.11
N THR A 161 4.43 9.04 6.77
CA THR A 161 5.57 8.83 5.87
C THR A 161 6.70 9.82 6.16
N ARG A 162 6.40 11.11 6.20
CA ARG A 162 7.39 12.18 6.39
C ARG A 162 8.02 12.16 7.78
N SER A 163 7.21 11.91 8.81
CA SER A 163 7.69 11.84 10.19
C SER A 163 8.60 10.63 10.40
N LEU A 164 8.12 9.46 10.00
CA LEU A 164 8.87 8.22 10.17
C LEU A 164 10.17 8.22 9.35
N ALA A 165 10.17 8.77 8.13
CA ALA A 165 11.38 8.91 7.33
C ALA A 165 12.49 9.63 8.09
N ARG A 166 12.17 10.69 8.85
CA ARG A 166 13.14 11.42 9.67
C ARG A 166 13.68 10.59 10.84
N GLU A 167 12.85 9.75 11.44
CA GLU A 167 13.22 8.93 12.59
C GLU A 167 14.19 7.80 12.20
N VAL A 168 13.98 7.19 11.02
CA VAL A 168 14.65 5.92 10.68
C VAL A 168 15.71 6.02 9.57
N ALA A 169 15.86 7.16 8.90
CA ALA A 169 16.80 7.31 7.78
C ALA A 169 18.25 6.91 8.15
N ARG A 170 18.73 7.32 9.33
CA ARG A 170 20.06 6.96 9.83
C ARG A 170 20.23 5.48 10.15
N LYS A 171 19.16 4.72 10.11
CA LYS A 171 19.15 3.26 10.32
C LYS A 171 19.13 2.46 9.02
N GLY A 172 19.29 3.13 7.87
CA GLY A 172 19.26 2.49 6.56
C GLY A 172 17.86 2.14 6.05
N ILE A 173 16.82 2.74 6.67
CA ILE A 173 15.43 2.51 6.32
C ILE A 173 14.89 3.74 5.59
N THR A 174 14.25 3.53 4.43
CA THR A 174 13.51 4.59 3.72
C THR A 174 12.02 4.41 3.90
N VAL A 175 11.29 5.52 3.93
CA VAL A 175 9.83 5.53 4.04
C VAL A 175 9.29 6.52 3.02
N ASN A 176 8.49 6.03 2.07
CA ASN A 176 7.93 6.81 0.98
C ASN A 176 6.44 6.55 0.81
N ALA A 177 5.74 7.41 0.12
CA ALA A 177 4.36 7.20 -0.29
C ALA A 177 4.25 7.27 -1.81
N VAL A 178 3.37 6.45 -2.37
CA VAL A 178 2.84 6.63 -3.73
C VAL A 178 1.41 7.16 -3.61
N ALA A 179 1.01 8.04 -4.52
CA ALA A 179 -0.34 8.60 -4.56
C ALA A 179 -0.97 8.28 -5.93
N PRO A 180 -1.63 7.11 -6.06
CA PRO A 180 -2.29 6.73 -7.29
C PRO A 180 -3.44 7.68 -7.63
N GLY A 181 -3.63 7.90 -8.94
CA GLY A 181 -4.83 8.48 -9.50
C GLY A 181 -5.97 7.48 -9.59
N TYR A 182 -6.81 7.66 -10.62
CA TYR A 182 -7.84 6.69 -10.92
C TYR A 182 -7.22 5.42 -11.51
N VAL A 183 -7.44 4.30 -10.81
CA VAL A 183 -7.02 2.95 -11.22
C VAL A 183 -8.28 2.09 -11.35
N GLU A 184 -8.45 1.41 -12.48
CA GLU A 184 -9.54 0.46 -12.66
C GLU A 184 -9.35 -0.75 -11.72
N SER A 185 -10.37 -1.01 -10.91
CA SER A 185 -10.34 -2.06 -9.89
C SER A 185 -11.76 -2.42 -9.45
N ALA A 186 -11.93 -3.49 -8.68
CA ALA A 186 -13.21 -3.81 -8.06
C ALA A 186 -13.76 -2.65 -7.19
N MET A 187 -12.88 -1.88 -6.57
CA MET A 187 -13.25 -0.71 -5.75
C MET A 187 -13.90 0.42 -6.59
N THR A 188 -13.53 0.53 -7.86
CA THR A 188 -14.01 1.58 -8.78
C THR A 188 -15.01 1.05 -9.84
N ALA A 189 -15.27 -0.25 -9.83
CA ALA A 189 -16.15 -0.89 -10.81
C ALA A 189 -17.62 -0.43 -10.70
N GLU A 190 -18.05 -0.04 -9.50
CA GLU A 190 -19.42 0.41 -9.23
C GLU A 190 -19.65 1.90 -9.56
N LEU A 191 -18.60 2.63 -9.98
CA LEU A 191 -18.76 4.03 -10.38
C LEU A 191 -19.59 4.13 -11.66
N PRO A 192 -20.56 5.09 -11.73
CA PRO A 192 -21.28 5.40 -12.96
C PRO A 192 -20.32 5.73 -14.11
N ASP A 193 -20.71 5.41 -15.35
CA ASP A 193 -19.88 5.65 -16.54
C ASP A 193 -19.47 7.13 -16.69
N GLU A 194 -20.38 8.05 -16.38
CA GLU A 194 -20.11 9.50 -16.40
C GLU A 194 -19.02 9.88 -15.38
N ALA A 195 -19.05 9.31 -14.19
CA ALA A 195 -18.05 9.56 -13.16
C ALA A 195 -16.69 8.99 -13.58
N ARG A 196 -16.65 7.80 -14.17
CA ARG A 196 -15.42 7.23 -14.75
C ARG A 196 -14.85 8.08 -15.86
N ALA A 197 -15.71 8.52 -16.80
CA ALA A 197 -15.30 9.40 -17.90
C ALA A 197 -14.69 10.72 -17.35
N ALA A 198 -15.33 11.34 -16.37
CA ALA A 198 -14.82 12.57 -15.74
C ALA A 198 -13.46 12.37 -15.05
N LEU A 199 -13.22 11.19 -14.42
CA LEU A 199 -11.93 10.86 -13.83
C LEU A 199 -10.83 10.68 -14.88
N VAL A 200 -11.16 10.08 -16.02
CA VAL A 200 -10.25 9.92 -17.16
C VAL A 200 -9.95 11.25 -17.82
N GLU A 201 -10.97 12.07 -18.07
CA GLU A 201 -10.82 13.41 -18.67
C GLU A 201 -10.03 14.36 -17.76
N GLY A 202 -10.18 14.22 -16.44
CA GLY A 202 -9.43 15.01 -15.46
C GLY A 202 -7.93 14.67 -15.39
N ALA A 203 -7.50 13.55 -15.97
CA ALA A 203 -6.09 13.18 -16.02
C ALA A 203 -5.46 13.64 -17.34
N PRO A 204 -4.44 14.49 -17.33
CA PRO A 204 -3.77 14.98 -18.56
C PRO A 204 -3.31 13.89 -19.53
N ILE A 205 -2.98 12.68 -19.03
CA ILE A 205 -2.62 11.55 -19.92
C ILE A 205 -3.81 10.95 -20.67
N GLY A 206 -5.06 11.37 -20.38
CA GLY A 206 -6.28 10.96 -21.08
C GLY A 206 -6.70 9.50 -20.88
N ARG A 207 -6.24 8.83 -19.81
CA ARG A 207 -6.62 7.46 -19.46
C ARG A 207 -6.48 7.19 -17.95
N ALA A 208 -7.08 6.11 -17.49
CA ALA A 208 -6.80 5.57 -16.16
C ALA A 208 -5.31 5.16 -16.05
N VAL A 209 -4.78 5.24 -14.85
CA VAL A 209 -3.48 4.64 -14.50
C VAL A 209 -3.68 3.16 -14.25
N THR A 210 -2.75 2.32 -14.70
CA THR A 210 -2.85 0.89 -14.47
C THR A 210 -2.28 0.51 -13.08
N ALA A 211 -2.73 -0.62 -12.55
CA ALA A 211 -2.18 -1.17 -11.32
C ALA A 211 -0.67 -1.48 -11.43
N GLU A 212 -0.23 -1.88 -12.63
CA GLU A 212 1.16 -2.17 -12.96
C GLU A 212 2.03 -0.91 -12.93
N GLU A 213 1.54 0.24 -13.41
CA GLU A 213 2.26 1.52 -13.33
C GLU A 213 2.50 1.93 -11.87
N VAL A 214 1.50 1.75 -11.02
CA VAL A 214 1.65 1.96 -9.57
C VAL A 214 2.65 0.97 -8.98
N ALA A 215 2.52 -0.31 -9.31
CA ALA A 215 3.38 -1.38 -8.82
C ALA A 215 4.85 -1.21 -9.20
N HIS A 216 5.13 -0.78 -10.44
CA HIS A 216 6.48 -0.46 -10.88
C HIS A 216 7.11 0.67 -10.06
N THR A 217 6.31 1.70 -9.74
CA THR A 217 6.77 2.80 -8.87
C THR A 217 7.05 2.31 -7.45
N VAL A 218 6.18 1.45 -6.88
CA VAL A 218 6.40 0.81 -5.58
C VAL A 218 7.68 -0.03 -5.60
N ALA A 219 7.87 -0.88 -6.61
CA ALA A 219 9.06 -1.72 -6.74
C ALA A 219 10.34 -0.88 -6.90
N HIS A 220 10.29 0.24 -7.62
CA HIS A 220 11.40 1.18 -7.70
C HIS A 220 11.78 1.73 -6.33
N LEU A 221 10.80 2.25 -5.56
CA LEU A 221 11.03 2.77 -4.21
C LEU A 221 11.49 1.70 -3.21
N ALA A 222 11.14 0.42 -3.44
CA ALA A 222 11.56 -0.73 -2.67
C ALA A 222 12.95 -1.26 -3.08
N SER A 223 13.51 -0.79 -4.18
CA SER A 223 14.79 -1.27 -4.72
C SER A 223 15.99 -0.77 -3.91
N PRO A 224 17.14 -1.47 -3.99
CA PRO A 224 18.40 -0.95 -3.43
C PRO A 224 18.81 0.40 -4.01
N GLY A 225 18.54 0.64 -5.31
CA GLY A 225 18.88 1.89 -6.00
C GLY A 225 18.14 3.13 -5.49
N ALA A 226 17.00 2.94 -4.80
CA ALA A 226 16.23 4.03 -4.19
C ALA A 226 16.71 4.40 -2.76
N GLY A 227 17.89 3.97 -2.34
CA GLY A 227 18.38 4.17 -0.97
C GLY A 227 18.51 5.62 -0.51
N ALA A 228 18.58 6.57 -1.42
CA ALA A 228 18.63 8.01 -1.13
C ALA A 228 17.24 8.69 -1.21
N ILE A 229 16.19 7.94 -1.59
CA ILE A 229 14.81 8.46 -1.70
C ILE A 229 14.07 8.13 -0.41
N THR A 230 13.74 9.15 0.39
CA THR A 230 12.98 8.97 1.63
C THR A 230 12.16 10.21 1.96
N GLY A 231 10.95 10.03 2.50
CA GLY A 231 10.02 11.09 2.87
C GLY A 231 9.27 11.71 1.69
N VAL A 232 9.40 11.14 0.47
CA VAL A 232 8.70 11.64 -0.71
C VAL A 232 7.27 11.13 -0.78
N VAL A 233 6.42 11.90 -1.45
CA VAL A 233 5.11 11.48 -1.93
C VAL A 233 5.17 11.57 -3.45
N LEU A 234 5.07 10.44 -4.12
CA LEU A 234 5.19 10.35 -5.57
C LEU A 234 3.81 10.10 -6.20
N PRO A 235 3.20 11.09 -6.87
CA PRO A 235 1.97 10.87 -7.61
C PRO A 235 2.20 9.90 -8.78
N VAL A 236 1.27 8.95 -8.94
CA VAL A 236 1.18 8.05 -10.09
C VAL A 236 -0.24 8.18 -10.61
N ASP A 237 -0.53 9.31 -11.24
CA ASP A 237 -1.89 9.79 -11.45
C ASP A 237 -2.14 10.36 -12.85
N GLY A 238 -1.15 10.27 -13.73
CA GLY A 238 -1.26 10.85 -15.08
C GLY A 238 -1.39 12.37 -15.11
N GLY A 239 -0.93 13.05 -14.05
CA GLY A 239 -1.03 14.50 -13.91
C GLY A 239 -2.36 14.99 -13.30
N PHE A 240 -3.16 14.09 -12.74
CA PHE A 240 -4.48 14.45 -12.19
C PHE A 240 -4.42 15.45 -11.01
N ALA A 241 -3.30 15.48 -10.28
CA ALA A 241 -3.13 16.34 -9.10
C ALA A 241 -2.40 17.67 -9.37
N ILE A 242 -2.04 17.99 -10.62
CA ILE A 242 -1.41 19.27 -11.00
C ILE A 242 -2.41 20.33 -11.38
#